data_f6258724242db2f9f533c8146f05b61b
#
_entry.id   f6258724242db2f9f533c8146f05b61b
#
_cell.length_a   1.000
_cell.length_b   1.000
_cell.length_c   1.000
_cell.angle_alpha   90.00
_cell.angle_beta   90.00
_cell.angle_gamma   90.00
#
_symmetry.space_group_name_H-M   'P 1'
#
loop_
_entity.id
_entity.type
_entity.pdbx_description
1 polymer ?
#
loop_
_entity_poly.entity_id
_entity_poly.type
_entity_poly.pdbx_seq_one_letter_code
_entity_poly.pdbx_strand_id
1 'polypeptide(L)'
;LKRPLPLFLISLALSFPACATISESHGYAQFGTLKYPTRFTHFDWVNPQAPKGGTLRLMAFGTFDTLNPYTFKGTSPVATANFLQYGINELNEPLMVGTGQYAPSGDEPASSYGLIAQSVEYSEDRSWVVFNLRPEARFHDGHPITARDVAFSYRLLLKEGHPRYRTSLQEVQRVDILNPLRIRFVFKRAGNPLLILRLGELPVLPQHYWKDRDFKATTFQAPLGSGPYRITQVSPGRQLLFERVKDYWGKDLPVNRGKYNYDRVEVEFYRDSDVAFEAFKAGEFDIYIEHQAKNWANGYNFPAVRRAEVVKAQIEHQIPTQTQGLFMNTRRAAFADAKVREALGLMFDFEWTNRTLFSGAYKRAMSFYPNSEFAATGLPVGHEWLLLSPYREQLPAKLFTAPFSLPQTDGRGIPRDTLRRALGLLAEAGWKLNGQRLQNAAGQPLRLEILLVNPNLERILQPYTENLASIGIDARLRTVDRAQYKQRLDQFDFDMILMTLDQTLSPGLEQWQYFHSSQVKVKGSKNYAGVANPVVDHLLEQLLAAQSRDAQIAAGKALDRVLLWQHYIIPNWYINYHRLAYRNRFAFVTTPPYTLGLNAWWLKTSEKAQ
;
A
#
# COMPACT_ATOMS: atom_id res chain seq x y z
N LEU A 1 -15.26 50.90 -69.11
CA LEU A 1 -14.29 50.44 -68.11
C LEU A 1 -14.98 49.42 -67.17
N LYS A 2 -14.84 48.12 -67.49
CA LYS A 2 -15.36 46.99 -66.66
C LYS A 2 -14.31 46.61 -65.63
N ARG A 3 -14.64 46.62 -64.32
CA ARG A 3 -13.84 46.08 -63.23
C ARG A 3 -14.18 44.58 -63.08
N PRO A 4 -13.20 43.72 -62.88
CA PRO A 4 -13.47 42.29 -62.55
C PRO A 4 -13.76 42.12 -61.05
N LEU A 5 -14.77 41.26 -60.75
CA LEU A 5 -15.09 40.74 -59.41
C LEU A 5 -14.02 39.72 -58.95
N PRO A 6 -13.60 39.72 -57.70
CA PRO A 6 -12.74 38.64 -57.19
C PRO A 6 -13.58 37.39 -56.86
N LEU A 7 -13.19 36.24 -57.39
CA LEU A 7 -13.66 34.92 -56.98
C LEU A 7 -13.10 34.56 -55.59
N PHE A 8 -13.97 34.45 -54.59
CA PHE A 8 -13.64 33.85 -53.30
C PHE A 8 -13.69 32.33 -53.45
N LEU A 9 -12.52 31.65 -53.43
CA LEU A 9 -12.41 30.21 -53.25
C LEU A 9 -12.65 29.89 -51.76
N ILE A 10 -13.83 29.30 -51.46
CA ILE A 10 -14.10 28.71 -50.13
C ILE A 10 -13.41 27.36 -50.12
N SER A 11 -12.28 27.26 -49.41
CA SER A 11 -11.62 26.02 -49.07
C SER A 11 -12.47 25.27 -48.02
N LEU A 12 -13.22 24.28 -48.43
CA LEU A 12 -13.90 23.33 -47.53
C LEU A 12 -12.82 22.46 -46.89
N ALA A 13 -12.42 22.78 -45.66
CA ALA A 13 -11.58 21.91 -44.85
C ALA A 13 -12.40 20.70 -44.42
N LEU A 14 -12.24 19.58 -45.14
CA LEU A 14 -12.70 18.26 -44.70
C LEU A 14 -11.92 17.86 -43.45
N SER A 15 -12.52 18.08 -42.29
CA SER A 15 -12.05 17.51 -41.02
C SER A 15 -12.26 15.97 -41.11
N PHE A 16 -11.22 15.22 -41.45
CA PHE A 16 -11.19 13.81 -41.21
C PHE A 16 -11.25 13.59 -39.69
N PRO A 17 -12.16 12.72 -39.17
CA PRO A 17 -12.09 12.33 -37.77
C PRO A 17 -10.73 11.67 -37.59
N ALA A 18 -9.94 12.19 -36.66
CA ALA A 18 -8.70 11.57 -36.23
C ALA A 18 -9.05 10.13 -35.80
N CYS A 19 -8.55 9.15 -36.54
CA CYS A 19 -8.68 7.75 -36.19
C CYS A 19 -7.95 7.61 -34.86
N ALA A 20 -8.70 7.40 -33.76
CA ALA A 20 -8.11 7.22 -32.44
C ALA A 20 -7.11 6.07 -32.52
N THR A 21 -5.84 6.34 -32.26
CA THR A 21 -4.77 5.34 -32.31
C THR A 21 -5.08 4.27 -31.26
N ILE A 22 -5.24 3.04 -31.69
CA ILE A 22 -5.46 1.89 -30.81
C ILE A 22 -4.09 1.32 -30.48
N SER A 23 -3.77 1.25 -29.19
CA SER A 23 -2.56 0.58 -28.72
C SER A 23 -2.92 -0.85 -28.29
N GLU A 24 -2.29 -1.85 -28.88
CA GLU A 24 -2.37 -3.25 -28.43
C GLU A 24 -1.03 -3.68 -27.86
N SER A 25 -1.06 -4.34 -26.70
CA SER A 25 0.16 -4.77 -25.99
C SER A 25 -0.08 -6.04 -25.17
N HIS A 26 0.99 -6.79 -24.92
CA HIS A 26 1.02 -7.95 -24.01
C HIS A 26 0.91 -7.59 -22.53
N GLY A 27 0.88 -6.30 -22.21
CA GLY A 27 0.78 -5.73 -20.87
C GLY A 27 0.41 -4.27 -20.92
N TYR A 28 0.32 -3.64 -19.76
CA TYR A 28 -0.01 -2.22 -19.63
C TYR A 28 0.88 -1.56 -18.59
N ALA A 29 1.53 -0.48 -18.97
CA ALA A 29 2.22 0.42 -18.06
C ALA A 29 1.39 1.70 -17.86
N GLN A 30 1.27 2.16 -16.63
CA GLN A 30 0.60 3.43 -16.35
C GLN A 30 1.29 4.59 -17.10
N PHE A 31 2.61 4.55 -17.12
CA PHE A 31 3.47 5.52 -17.79
C PHE A 31 4.59 4.82 -18.56
N GLY A 32 4.97 5.39 -19.70
CA GLY A 32 6.09 4.91 -20.48
C GLY A 32 5.87 3.54 -21.12
N THR A 33 6.93 2.74 -21.17
CA THR A 33 6.97 1.40 -21.79
C THR A 33 7.16 0.33 -20.72
N LEU A 34 6.70 -0.88 -21.03
CA LEU A 34 6.92 -2.05 -20.18
C LEU A 34 8.40 -2.42 -20.12
N LYS A 35 8.88 -2.83 -18.95
CA LYS A 35 10.24 -3.34 -18.75
C LYS A 35 10.50 -4.61 -19.56
N TYR A 36 9.56 -5.54 -19.55
CA TYR A 36 9.69 -6.81 -20.27
C TYR A 36 9.09 -6.70 -21.68
N PRO A 37 9.85 -7.06 -22.74
CA PRO A 37 9.39 -6.99 -24.11
C PRO A 37 8.34 -8.07 -24.41
N THR A 38 7.59 -7.92 -25.51
CA THR A 38 6.50 -8.84 -25.90
C THR A 38 6.89 -10.33 -25.94
N ARG A 39 8.15 -10.63 -26.19
CA ARG A 39 8.66 -12.01 -26.26
C ARG A 39 9.52 -12.40 -25.06
N PHE A 40 9.32 -11.76 -23.90
CA PHE A 40 10.02 -12.20 -22.69
C PHE A 40 9.62 -13.63 -22.32
N THR A 41 10.52 -14.36 -21.71
CA THR A 41 10.34 -15.78 -21.38
C THR A 41 10.05 -16.03 -19.91
N HIS A 42 10.49 -15.14 -19.04
CA HIS A 42 10.27 -15.16 -17.58
C HIS A 42 10.71 -13.81 -16.99
N PHE A 43 10.34 -13.52 -15.78
CA PHE A 43 10.87 -12.37 -15.03
C PHE A 43 12.35 -12.58 -14.64
N ASP A 44 13.14 -11.51 -14.56
CA ASP A 44 14.59 -11.58 -14.31
C ASP A 44 14.95 -12.19 -12.95
N TRP A 45 14.06 -12.11 -11.98
CA TRP A 45 14.27 -12.55 -10.59
C TRP A 45 13.84 -13.99 -10.31
N VAL A 46 13.43 -14.76 -11.32
CA VAL A 46 13.06 -16.16 -11.18
C VAL A 46 14.08 -17.08 -11.83
N ASN A 47 14.14 -18.33 -11.36
CA ASN A 47 14.80 -19.41 -12.09
C ASN A 47 13.77 -20.17 -12.92
N PRO A 48 13.76 -20.05 -14.27
CA PRO A 48 12.78 -20.74 -15.10
C PRO A 48 12.89 -22.28 -15.04
N GLN A 49 14.02 -22.79 -14.58
CA GLN A 49 14.29 -24.22 -14.38
C GLN A 49 14.23 -24.62 -12.91
N ALA A 50 13.62 -23.79 -12.03
CA ALA A 50 13.50 -24.12 -10.62
C ALA A 50 12.84 -25.49 -10.43
N PRO A 51 13.46 -26.39 -9.64
CA PRO A 51 12.90 -27.71 -9.41
C PRO A 51 11.57 -27.61 -8.68
N LYS A 52 10.61 -28.41 -9.12
CA LYS A 52 9.28 -28.54 -8.50
C LYS A 52 9.29 -29.68 -7.49
N GLY A 53 8.59 -29.51 -6.38
CA GLY A 53 8.37 -30.59 -5.41
C GLY A 53 8.43 -30.16 -3.94
N GLY A 54 8.05 -31.07 -3.07
CA GLY A 54 8.09 -30.94 -1.62
C GLY A 54 7.03 -30.02 -1.02
N THR A 55 7.17 -29.79 0.28
CA THR A 55 6.23 -29.01 1.10
C THR A 55 6.87 -27.75 1.65
N LEU A 56 6.19 -26.62 1.49
CA LEU A 56 6.48 -25.36 2.16
C LEU A 56 5.51 -25.21 3.35
N ARG A 57 6.03 -25.03 4.56
CA ARG A 57 5.25 -24.79 5.77
C ARG A 57 5.37 -23.33 6.17
N LEU A 58 4.24 -22.66 6.29
CA LEU A 58 4.12 -21.24 6.57
C LEU A 58 3.25 -21.00 7.80
N MET A 59 3.31 -19.79 8.31
CA MET A 59 2.44 -19.31 9.38
C MET A 59 1.73 -18.03 8.99
N ALA A 60 0.53 -17.80 9.53
CA ALA A 60 -0.18 -16.54 9.43
C ALA A 60 -0.66 -16.08 10.81
N PHE A 61 -0.72 -14.76 11.05
CA PHE A 61 -1.25 -14.22 12.30
C PHE A 61 -2.76 -14.00 12.21
N GLY A 62 -3.49 -14.50 13.21
CA GLY A 62 -4.93 -14.34 13.34
C GLY A 62 -5.68 -15.65 13.24
N THR A 63 -6.84 -15.61 12.62
CA THR A 63 -7.74 -16.75 12.39
C THR A 63 -8.61 -16.46 11.18
N PHE A 64 -9.38 -17.43 10.72
CA PHE A 64 -10.34 -17.24 9.64
C PHE A 64 -11.64 -17.99 9.97
N ASP A 65 -12.77 -17.48 9.48
CA ASP A 65 -14.10 -18.06 9.60
C ASP A 65 -14.82 -18.19 8.25
N THR A 66 -14.15 -17.80 7.16
CA THR A 66 -14.61 -17.97 5.78
C THR A 66 -13.43 -18.17 4.84
N LEU A 67 -13.65 -18.89 3.73
CA LEU A 67 -12.68 -19.03 2.66
C LEU A 67 -12.95 -18.10 1.47
N ASN A 68 -14.00 -17.30 1.52
CA ASN A 68 -14.28 -16.30 0.47
C ASN A 68 -13.50 -15.01 0.74
N PRO A 69 -12.43 -14.68 -0.06
CA PRO A 69 -11.60 -13.51 0.17
C PRO A 69 -12.20 -12.22 -0.42
N TYR A 70 -13.33 -12.30 -1.09
CA TYR A 70 -13.87 -11.23 -1.91
C TYR A 70 -14.97 -10.44 -1.22
N THR A 71 -15.50 -10.92 -0.08
CA THR A 71 -16.56 -10.25 0.68
C THR A 71 -16.04 -9.50 1.90
N PHE A 72 -16.88 -8.67 2.47
CA PHE A 72 -16.61 -7.97 3.75
C PHE A 72 -17.10 -8.77 4.96
N LYS A 73 -17.92 -9.81 4.75
CA LYS A 73 -18.51 -10.62 5.81
C LYS A 73 -17.54 -11.74 6.19
N GLY A 74 -17.26 -11.85 7.48
CA GLY A 74 -16.30 -12.81 8.02
C GLY A 74 -14.84 -12.37 7.89
N THR A 75 -13.96 -13.21 8.38
CA THR A 75 -12.50 -13.03 8.31
C THR A 75 -11.92 -14.08 7.39
N SER A 76 -11.47 -13.68 6.20
CA SER A 76 -10.82 -14.60 5.27
C SER A 76 -9.33 -14.74 5.58
N PRO A 77 -8.66 -15.84 5.15
CA PRO A 77 -7.23 -16.03 5.32
C PRO A 77 -6.39 -14.87 4.79
N VAL A 78 -6.77 -14.27 3.67
CA VAL A 78 -6.04 -13.12 3.07
C VAL A 78 -6.10 -11.84 3.91
N ALA A 79 -7.00 -11.76 4.89
CA ALA A 79 -7.05 -10.64 5.83
C ALA A 79 -6.05 -10.80 6.98
N THR A 80 -5.39 -11.95 7.10
CA THR A 80 -4.42 -12.22 8.16
C THR A 80 -3.03 -11.71 7.79
N ALA A 81 -2.29 -11.25 8.79
CA ALA A 81 -0.93 -10.78 8.57
C ALA A 81 -0.02 -11.91 8.04
N ASN A 82 0.89 -11.57 7.15
CA ASN A 82 1.84 -12.42 6.44
C ASN A 82 1.25 -13.26 5.30
N PHE A 83 -0.04 -13.58 5.29
CA PHE A 83 -0.61 -14.47 4.27
C PHE A 83 -0.43 -13.93 2.84
N LEU A 84 -0.73 -12.65 2.61
CA LEU A 84 -0.58 -12.00 1.29
C LEU A 84 0.88 -11.97 0.80
N GLN A 85 1.84 -11.89 1.72
CA GLN A 85 3.26 -11.80 1.36
C GLN A 85 3.82 -13.09 0.76
N TYR A 86 3.10 -14.21 0.92
CA TYR A 86 3.54 -15.50 0.41
C TYR A 86 3.25 -15.69 -1.08
N GLY A 87 2.36 -14.89 -1.68
CA GLY A 87 2.02 -14.97 -3.10
C GLY A 87 1.34 -16.27 -3.51
N ILE A 88 0.62 -16.94 -2.59
CA ILE A 88 -0.11 -18.19 -2.82
C ILE A 88 -1.63 -18.04 -2.71
N ASN A 89 -2.09 -16.85 -2.46
CA ASN A 89 -3.48 -16.51 -2.12
C ASN A 89 -4.39 -16.34 -3.35
N GLU A 90 -3.86 -16.44 -4.55
CA GLU A 90 -4.61 -16.24 -5.79
C GLU A 90 -5.31 -17.53 -6.20
N LEU A 91 -6.45 -17.80 -5.57
CA LEU A 91 -7.30 -18.94 -5.93
C LEU A 91 -7.97 -18.73 -7.28
N ASN A 92 -8.41 -17.50 -7.58
CA ASN A 92 -8.95 -17.09 -8.88
C ASN A 92 -8.01 -16.07 -9.50
N GLU A 93 -7.50 -16.38 -10.66
CA GLU A 93 -6.56 -15.53 -11.36
C GLU A 93 -7.20 -14.26 -11.91
N PRO A 94 -6.42 -13.16 -11.93
CA PRO A 94 -6.85 -11.91 -12.54
C PRO A 94 -6.62 -11.93 -14.07
N LEU A 95 -7.12 -10.88 -14.73
CA LEU A 95 -6.86 -10.69 -16.16
C LEU A 95 -5.38 -10.50 -16.47
N MET A 96 -4.67 -9.79 -15.58
CA MET A 96 -3.26 -9.45 -15.73
C MET A 96 -2.53 -9.60 -14.41
N VAL A 97 -1.25 -9.91 -14.46
CA VAL A 97 -0.33 -9.93 -13.32
C VAL A 97 0.13 -8.50 -13.06
N GLY A 98 -0.36 -7.90 -12.00
CA GLY A 98 -0.13 -6.50 -11.67
C GLY A 98 1.06 -6.24 -10.75
N THR A 99 1.26 -4.96 -10.44
CA THR A 99 2.34 -4.42 -9.59
C THR A 99 1.81 -3.81 -8.31
N GLY A 100 0.85 -4.42 -7.65
CA GLY A 100 0.48 -4.02 -6.29
C GLY A 100 1.64 -4.26 -5.30
N GLN A 101 1.47 -3.84 -4.06
CA GLN A 101 2.46 -4.00 -2.98
C GLN A 101 2.99 -5.44 -2.83
N TYR A 102 2.22 -6.43 -3.27
CA TYR A 102 2.56 -7.86 -3.22
C TYR A 102 2.48 -8.52 -4.60
N ALA A 103 2.57 -7.72 -5.65
CA ALA A 103 2.28 -8.17 -6.99
C ALA A 103 3.39 -9.04 -7.60
N PRO A 104 2.99 -10.00 -8.42
CA PRO A 104 3.89 -11.00 -8.97
C PRO A 104 4.93 -10.49 -9.96
N SER A 105 4.79 -9.29 -10.54
CA SER A 105 5.85 -8.68 -11.36
C SER A 105 7.05 -8.23 -10.53
N GLY A 106 6.84 -7.77 -9.31
CA GLY A 106 7.84 -7.56 -8.26
C GLY A 106 8.98 -6.58 -8.50
N ASP A 107 9.30 -6.24 -9.73
CA ASP A 107 10.49 -5.48 -10.10
C ASP A 107 10.22 -4.28 -11.03
N GLU A 108 8.96 -3.94 -11.24
CA GLU A 108 8.53 -2.80 -12.05
C GLU A 108 7.30 -2.13 -11.42
N PRO A 109 7.32 -0.83 -11.14
CA PRO A 109 6.16 -0.13 -10.56
C PRO A 109 5.10 0.17 -11.62
N ALA A 110 3.83 0.18 -11.19
CA ALA A 110 2.69 0.67 -11.98
C ALA A 110 2.54 0.04 -13.38
N SER A 111 2.88 -1.24 -13.50
CA SER A 111 2.77 -2.04 -14.74
C SER A 111 2.07 -3.37 -14.47
N SER A 112 1.50 -4.00 -15.49
CA SER A 112 0.93 -5.34 -15.43
C SER A 112 1.08 -6.06 -16.75
N TYR A 113 1.15 -7.40 -16.69
CA TYR A 113 1.38 -8.30 -17.83
C TYR A 113 0.24 -9.30 -17.98
N GLY A 114 -0.06 -9.67 -19.21
CA GLY A 114 -1.17 -10.54 -19.50
C GLY A 114 -1.08 -11.92 -18.83
N LEU A 115 -2.18 -12.31 -18.15
CA LEU A 115 -2.37 -13.63 -17.56
C LEU A 115 -3.57 -14.31 -18.19
N ILE A 116 -4.81 -14.16 -17.67
CA ILE A 116 -6.03 -14.61 -18.39
C ILE A 116 -6.18 -13.84 -19.71
N ALA A 117 -5.90 -12.53 -19.72
CA ALA A 117 -5.76 -11.79 -20.95
C ALA A 117 -4.41 -12.08 -21.59
N GLN A 118 -4.38 -12.37 -22.90
CA GLN A 118 -3.13 -12.48 -23.66
C GLN A 118 -2.62 -11.12 -24.13
N SER A 119 -3.54 -10.17 -24.38
CA SER A 119 -3.22 -8.80 -24.75
C SER A 119 -4.31 -7.84 -24.25
N VAL A 120 -3.96 -6.56 -24.23
CA VAL A 120 -4.84 -5.46 -23.87
C VAL A 120 -4.80 -4.41 -24.98
N GLU A 121 -5.98 -3.93 -25.40
CA GLU A 121 -6.14 -2.80 -26.33
C GLU A 121 -6.76 -1.62 -25.57
N TYR A 122 -6.29 -0.41 -25.82
CA TYR A 122 -6.85 0.78 -25.18
C TYR A 122 -6.76 2.01 -26.08
N SER A 123 -7.65 2.97 -25.85
CA SER A 123 -7.60 4.27 -26.53
C SER A 123 -6.48 5.13 -25.97
N GLU A 124 -5.91 5.99 -26.79
CA GLU A 124 -4.87 6.95 -26.40
C GLU A 124 -5.34 7.84 -25.23
N ASP A 125 -6.60 8.26 -25.25
CA ASP A 125 -7.22 9.08 -24.22
C ASP A 125 -7.68 8.29 -22.98
N ARG A 126 -7.49 6.94 -22.95
CA ARG A 126 -7.93 6.04 -21.86
C ARG A 126 -9.44 6.16 -21.59
N SER A 127 -10.26 6.29 -22.63
CA SER A 127 -11.72 6.27 -22.49
C SER A 127 -12.30 4.85 -22.47
N TRP A 128 -11.53 3.87 -22.92
CA TRP A 128 -11.92 2.44 -22.92
C TRP A 128 -10.70 1.52 -22.90
N VAL A 129 -10.94 0.26 -22.50
CA VAL A 129 -9.98 -0.84 -22.60
C VAL A 129 -10.68 -2.11 -23.07
N VAL A 130 -10.01 -2.92 -23.91
CA VAL A 130 -10.41 -4.27 -24.32
C VAL A 130 -9.38 -5.26 -23.80
N PHE A 131 -9.84 -6.33 -23.17
CA PHE A 131 -9.02 -7.49 -22.83
C PHE A 131 -9.30 -8.63 -23.80
N ASN A 132 -8.26 -9.13 -24.44
CA ASN A 132 -8.30 -10.30 -25.32
C ASN A 132 -7.89 -11.52 -24.48
N LEU A 133 -8.82 -12.45 -24.23
CA LEU A 133 -8.61 -13.58 -23.32
C LEU A 133 -7.91 -14.74 -24.02
N ARG A 134 -7.15 -15.52 -23.26
CA ARG A 134 -6.50 -16.74 -23.71
C ARG A 134 -7.53 -17.87 -23.88
N PRO A 135 -7.55 -18.57 -25.00
CA PRO A 135 -8.47 -19.70 -25.19
C PRO A 135 -8.14 -20.92 -24.31
N GLU A 136 -6.89 -21.04 -23.85
CA GLU A 136 -6.46 -22.10 -22.94
C GLU A 136 -6.80 -21.86 -21.47
N ALA A 137 -7.22 -20.64 -21.09
CA ALA A 137 -7.56 -20.31 -19.72
C ALA A 137 -8.81 -21.07 -19.25
N ARG A 138 -8.70 -21.76 -18.10
CA ARG A 138 -9.80 -22.57 -17.55
C ARG A 138 -9.79 -22.62 -16.03
N PHE A 139 -10.95 -22.89 -15.45
CA PHE A 139 -11.10 -23.19 -14.04
C PHE A 139 -10.62 -24.61 -13.70
N HIS A 140 -10.49 -24.92 -12.41
CA HIS A 140 -10.01 -26.24 -11.94
C HIS A 140 -10.93 -27.41 -12.31
N ASP A 141 -12.17 -27.16 -12.64
CA ASP A 141 -13.13 -28.15 -13.13
C ASP A 141 -13.12 -28.33 -14.67
N GLY A 142 -12.20 -27.63 -15.34
CA GLY A 142 -12.01 -27.71 -16.80
C GLY A 142 -12.87 -26.76 -17.61
N HIS A 143 -13.84 -26.05 -17.02
CA HIS A 143 -14.64 -25.05 -17.75
C HIS A 143 -13.76 -23.92 -18.26
N PRO A 144 -13.91 -23.49 -19.54
CA PRO A 144 -13.15 -22.39 -20.10
C PRO A 144 -13.53 -21.06 -19.44
N ILE A 145 -12.54 -20.19 -19.28
CA ILE A 145 -12.75 -18.82 -18.81
C ILE A 145 -13.14 -17.96 -20.00
N THR A 146 -14.26 -17.25 -19.89
CA THR A 146 -14.82 -16.45 -20.98
C THR A 146 -15.08 -15.00 -20.57
N ALA A 147 -15.34 -14.15 -21.55
CA ALA A 147 -15.79 -12.77 -21.35
C ALA A 147 -17.07 -12.66 -20.49
N ARG A 148 -17.89 -13.73 -20.45
CA ARG A 148 -19.07 -13.79 -19.57
C ARG A 148 -18.68 -13.89 -18.11
N ASP A 149 -17.64 -14.68 -17.78
CA ASP A 149 -17.12 -14.82 -16.42
C ASP A 149 -16.49 -13.50 -15.94
N VAL A 150 -15.76 -12.82 -16.81
CA VAL A 150 -15.19 -11.49 -16.51
C VAL A 150 -16.28 -10.46 -16.24
N ALA A 151 -17.30 -10.37 -17.10
CA ALA A 151 -18.43 -9.46 -16.92
C ALA A 151 -19.26 -9.80 -15.66
N PHE A 152 -19.42 -11.08 -15.37
CA PHE A 152 -20.08 -11.57 -14.16
C PHE A 152 -19.29 -11.16 -12.92
N SER A 153 -17.97 -11.40 -12.89
CA SER A 153 -17.08 -11.06 -11.79
C SER A 153 -17.13 -9.57 -11.48
N TYR A 154 -17.01 -8.73 -12.50
CA TYR A 154 -17.12 -7.29 -12.38
C TYR A 154 -18.44 -6.88 -11.69
N ARG A 155 -19.58 -7.36 -12.18
CA ARG A 155 -20.90 -7.02 -11.62
C ARG A 155 -21.08 -7.56 -10.20
N LEU A 156 -20.66 -8.80 -9.94
CA LEU A 156 -20.78 -9.43 -8.62
C LEU A 156 -19.94 -8.70 -7.57
N LEU A 157 -18.67 -8.40 -7.88
CA LEU A 157 -17.77 -7.72 -6.96
C LEU A 157 -18.21 -6.27 -6.67
N LEU A 158 -18.75 -5.56 -7.65
CA LEU A 158 -19.34 -4.23 -7.42
C LEU A 158 -20.57 -4.27 -6.53
N LYS A 159 -21.44 -5.26 -6.71
CA LYS A 159 -22.71 -5.36 -5.98
C LYS A 159 -22.54 -5.93 -4.59
N GLU A 160 -21.76 -7.02 -4.46
CA GLU A 160 -21.73 -7.87 -3.27
C GLU A 160 -20.33 -8.02 -2.65
N GLY A 161 -19.29 -7.61 -3.39
CA GLY A 161 -17.91 -7.70 -2.95
C GLY A 161 -17.52 -6.66 -1.90
N HIS A 162 -16.29 -6.79 -1.40
CA HIS A 162 -15.70 -5.84 -0.48
C HIS A 162 -15.77 -4.40 -1.03
N PRO A 163 -16.09 -3.38 -0.24
CA PRO A 163 -16.24 -1.98 -0.68
C PRO A 163 -15.09 -1.44 -1.54
N ARG A 164 -13.87 -1.97 -1.36
CA ARG A 164 -12.69 -1.62 -2.17
C ARG A 164 -12.93 -1.75 -3.68
N TYR A 165 -13.68 -2.78 -4.11
CA TYR A 165 -13.97 -2.99 -5.53
C TYR A 165 -14.84 -1.88 -6.09
N ARG A 166 -15.87 -1.45 -5.33
CA ARG A 166 -16.73 -0.34 -5.75
C ARG A 166 -15.91 0.95 -5.88
N THR A 167 -15.09 1.27 -4.88
CA THR A 167 -14.23 2.47 -4.91
C THR A 167 -13.28 2.46 -6.10
N SER A 168 -12.69 1.31 -6.42
CA SER A 168 -11.69 1.20 -7.49
C SER A 168 -12.30 1.19 -8.90
N LEU A 169 -13.52 0.66 -9.07
CA LEU A 169 -14.09 0.34 -10.38
C LEU A 169 -15.36 1.11 -10.74
N GLN A 170 -15.83 2.04 -9.88
CA GLN A 170 -17.06 2.81 -10.10
C GLN A 170 -17.01 3.74 -11.33
N GLU A 171 -15.82 4.03 -11.84
CA GLU A 171 -15.63 4.89 -13.02
C GLU A 171 -15.87 4.13 -14.34
N VAL A 172 -16.18 2.84 -14.31
CA VAL A 172 -16.65 2.11 -15.49
C VAL A 172 -18.09 2.49 -15.76
N GLN A 173 -18.37 2.93 -17.00
CA GLN A 173 -19.70 3.29 -17.46
C GLN A 173 -20.45 2.06 -18.01
N ARG A 174 -19.77 1.24 -18.83
CA ARG A 174 -20.36 0.13 -19.55
C ARG A 174 -19.36 -1.00 -19.74
N VAL A 175 -19.89 -2.23 -19.78
CA VAL A 175 -19.13 -3.44 -20.07
C VAL A 175 -19.77 -4.14 -21.26
N ASP A 176 -19.02 -4.32 -22.36
CA ASP A 176 -19.48 -4.92 -23.60
C ASP A 176 -18.76 -6.26 -23.83
N ILE A 177 -19.48 -7.34 -23.97
CA ILE A 177 -18.96 -8.63 -24.43
C ILE A 177 -18.94 -8.60 -25.97
N LEU A 178 -17.75 -8.47 -26.57
CA LEU A 178 -17.57 -8.38 -27.99
C LEU A 178 -17.66 -9.77 -28.66
N ASN A 179 -17.07 -10.78 -28.00
CA ASN A 179 -17.19 -12.19 -28.35
C ASN A 179 -16.77 -13.03 -27.10
N PRO A 180 -16.80 -14.37 -27.15
CA PRO A 180 -16.46 -15.20 -25.99
C PRO A 180 -15.09 -14.94 -25.37
N LEU A 181 -14.11 -14.43 -26.12
CA LEU A 181 -12.74 -14.18 -25.69
C LEU A 181 -12.35 -12.68 -25.71
N ARG A 182 -13.32 -11.77 -25.94
CA ARG A 182 -13.04 -10.32 -25.97
C ARG A 182 -14.07 -9.55 -25.17
N ILE A 183 -13.61 -8.72 -24.25
CA ILE A 183 -14.44 -7.88 -23.40
C ILE A 183 -13.94 -6.45 -23.37
N ARG A 184 -14.84 -5.47 -23.50
CA ARG A 184 -14.54 -4.05 -23.46
C ARG A 184 -15.16 -3.39 -22.23
N PHE A 185 -14.37 -2.57 -21.56
CA PHE A 185 -14.81 -1.66 -20.51
C PHE A 185 -14.73 -0.23 -21.02
N VAL A 186 -15.82 0.51 -20.98
CA VAL A 186 -15.91 1.93 -21.35
C VAL A 186 -15.99 2.75 -20.08
N PHE A 187 -15.22 3.82 -19.98
CA PHE A 187 -15.10 4.63 -18.78
C PHE A 187 -16.03 5.85 -18.82
N LYS A 188 -16.44 6.35 -17.65
CA LYS A 188 -17.26 7.56 -17.53
C LYS A 188 -16.47 8.81 -17.92
N ARG A 189 -15.16 8.79 -17.69
CA ARG A 189 -14.23 9.87 -18.00
C ARG A 189 -12.97 9.28 -18.61
N ALA A 190 -12.40 9.98 -19.58
CA ALA A 190 -11.09 9.66 -20.13
C ALA A 190 -9.96 10.10 -19.18
N GLY A 191 -8.73 9.65 -19.44
CA GLY A 191 -7.52 10.15 -18.82
C GLY A 191 -7.11 9.50 -17.49
N ASN A 192 -7.82 8.46 -17.01
CA ASN A 192 -7.39 7.75 -15.80
C ASN A 192 -6.60 6.46 -16.11
N PRO A 193 -5.26 6.52 -16.12
CA PRO A 193 -4.44 5.35 -16.49
C PRO A 193 -4.47 4.24 -15.42
N LEU A 194 -4.76 4.56 -14.15
CA LEU A 194 -4.84 3.58 -13.07
C LEU A 194 -6.03 2.63 -13.22
N LEU A 195 -7.10 3.05 -13.88
CA LEU A 195 -8.31 2.24 -13.99
C LEU A 195 -8.08 0.97 -14.81
N ILE A 196 -7.22 1.03 -15.84
CA ILE A 196 -6.82 -0.14 -16.64
C ILE A 196 -6.05 -1.15 -15.78
N LEU A 197 -5.11 -0.70 -14.94
CA LEU A 197 -4.40 -1.57 -14.00
C LEU A 197 -5.36 -2.22 -13.01
N ARG A 198 -6.30 -1.45 -12.44
CA ARG A 198 -7.30 -1.97 -11.48
C ARG A 198 -8.25 -3.00 -12.10
N LEU A 199 -8.60 -2.82 -13.37
CA LEU A 199 -9.36 -3.83 -14.10
C LEU A 199 -8.52 -5.07 -14.41
N GLY A 200 -7.23 -4.88 -14.72
CA GLY A 200 -6.28 -5.98 -14.91
C GLY A 200 -6.14 -6.88 -13.68
N GLU A 201 -6.21 -6.29 -12.47
CA GLU A 201 -6.15 -7.00 -11.18
C GLU A 201 -7.50 -7.65 -10.77
N LEU A 202 -8.56 -7.53 -11.58
CA LEU A 202 -9.87 -8.09 -11.26
C LEU A 202 -9.81 -9.63 -11.26
N PRO A 203 -10.09 -10.31 -10.13
CA PRO A 203 -10.15 -11.77 -10.10
C PRO A 203 -11.33 -12.26 -10.93
N VAL A 204 -11.09 -13.26 -11.77
CA VAL A 204 -12.14 -13.83 -12.63
C VAL A 204 -12.79 -15.01 -11.94
N LEU A 205 -14.05 -14.84 -11.56
CA LEU A 205 -14.85 -15.81 -10.80
C LEU A 205 -15.71 -16.66 -11.74
N PRO A 206 -15.83 -17.98 -11.51
CA PRO A 206 -16.65 -18.86 -12.33
C PRO A 206 -18.14 -18.55 -12.17
N GLN A 207 -18.77 -18.05 -13.23
CA GLN A 207 -20.21 -17.74 -13.25
C GLN A 207 -21.06 -18.98 -12.93
N HIS A 208 -20.73 -20.14 -13.51
CA HIS A 208 -21.47 -21.38 -13.32
C HIS A 208 -21.43 -21.89 -11.86
N TYR A 209 -20.37 -21.56 -11.09
CA TYR A 209 -20.25 -21.90 -9.68
C TYR A 209 -21.01 -20.91 -8.78
N TRP A 210 -20.88 -19.60 -9.04
CA TRP A 210 -21.38 -18.57 -8.12
C TRP A 210 -22.82 -18.13 -8.37
N LYS A 211 -23.38 -18.35 -9.58
CA LYS A 211 -24.73 -17.83 -9.94
C LYS A 211 -25.86 -18.31 -9.01
N ASP A 212 -25.72 -19.50 -8.43
CA ASP A 212 -26.74 -20.15 -7.59
C ASP A 212 -26.29 -20.26 -6.13
N ARG A 213 -25.27 -19.51 -5.71
CA ARG A 213 -24.74 -19.50 -4.35
C ARG A 213 -24.85 -18.12 -3.72
N ASP A 214 -25.08 -18.07 -2.39
CA ASP A 214 -24.95 -16.83 -1.63
C ASP A 214 -23.47 -16.42 -1.55
N PHE A 215 -23.11 -15.40 -2.33
CA PHE A 215 -21.75 -14.89 -2.40
C PHE A 215 -21.24 -14.33 -1.06
N LYS A 216 -22.15 -13.88 -0.18
CA LYS A 216 -21.80 -13.32 1.14
C LYS A 216 -21.82 -14.35 2.26
N ALA A 217 -22.18 -15.59 1.99
CA ALA A 217 -22.15 -16.63 3.00
C ALA A 217 -20.73 -16.87 3.51
N THR A 218 -20.58 -16.92 4.83
CA THR A 218 -19.36 -17.43 5.46
C THR A 218 -19.32 -18.94 5.29
N THR A 219 -18.26 -19.48 4.75
CA THR A 219 -18.13 -20.90 4.44
C THR A 219 -16.69 -21.39 4.54
N PHE A 220 -16.54 -22.64 4.95
CA PHE A 220 -15.26 -23.38 4.88
C PHE A 220 -15.17 -24.26 3.63
N GLN A 221 -16.15 -24.22 2.74
CA GLN A 221 -16.04 -24.87 1.43
C GLN A 221 -15.04 -24.09 0.57
N ALA A 222 -14.01 -24.75 0.08
CA ALA A 222 -13.03 -24.16 -0.81
C ALA A 222 -13.72 -23.68 -2.09
N PRO A 223 -13.53 -22.41 -2.50
CA PRO A 223 -14.11 -21.91 -3.74
C PRO A 223 -13.45 -22.56 -4.95
N LEU A 224 -14.21 -22.69 -6.04
CA LEU A 224 -13.68 -23.13 -7.33
C LEU A 224 -12.74 -22.05 -7.87
N GLY A 225 -11.49 -22.43 -8.10
CA GLY A 225 -10.41 -21.55 -8.53
C GLY A 225 -9.97 -21.77 -9.96
N SER A 226 -8.98 -21.01 -10.40
CA SER A 226 -8.29 -21.12 -11.69
C SER A 226 -6.76 -21.04 -11.56
N GLY A 227 -6.27 -20.80 -10.35
CA GLY A 227 -4.88 -20.51 -10.04
C GLY A 227 -3.98 -21.76 -9.92
N PRO A 228 -2.68 -21.54 -9.63
CA PRO A 228 -1.68 -22.62 -9.56
C PRO A 228 -1.84 -23.54 -8.36
N TYR A 229 -2.60 -23.12 -7.34
CA TYR A 229 -2.90 -23.91 -6.14
C TYR A 229 -4.41 -24.00 -5.91
N ARG A 230 -4.82 -25.10 -5.28
CA ARG A 230 -6.18 -25.27 -4.75
C ARG A 230 -6.14 -25.66 -3.28
N ILE A 231 -7.12 -25.24 -2.50
CA ILE A 231 -7.28 -25.67 -1.11
C ILE A 231 -7.84 -27.09 -1.10
N THR A 232 -7.15 -28.01 -0.44
CA THR A 232 -7.55 -29.45 -0.37
C THR A 232 -7.95 -29.86 1.03
N GLN A 233 -7.41 -29.19 2.08
CA GLN A 233 -7.80 -29.47 3.47
C GLN A 233 -7.98 -28.15 4.22
N VAL A 234 -8.97 -28.14 5.10
CA VAL A 234 -9.32 -27.00 5.94
C VAL A 234 -9.53 -27.46 7.37
N SER A 235 -8.73 -26.94 8.28
CA SER A 235 -9.00 -26.99 9.72
C SER A 235 -9.47 -25.61 10.14
N PRO A 236 -10.79 -25.40 10.38
CA PRO A 236 -11.37 -24.07 10.59
C PRO A 236 -10.62 -23.22 11.61
N GLY A 237 -10.21 -22.02 11.19
CA GLY A 237 -9.47 -21.05 12.02
C GLY A 237 -8.05 -21.46 12.41
N ARG A 238 -7.56 -22.63 11.98
CA ARG A 238 -6.26 -23.18 12.40
C ARG A 238 -5.29 -23.42 11.25
N GLN A 239 -5.71 -24.13 10.19
CA GLN A 239 -4.79 -24.59 9.16
C GLN A 239 -5.46 -24.66 7.79
N LEU A 240 -4.68 -24.36 6.75
CA LEU A 240 -5.03 -24.58 5.35
C LEU A 240 -3.92 -25.38 4.67
N LEU A 241 -4.32 -26.38 3.86
CA LEU A 241 -3.44 -27.08 2.95
C LEU A 241 -3.79 -26.70 1.51
N PHE A 242 -2.79 -26.23 0.79
CA PHE A 242 -2.84 -25.98 -0.63
C PHE A 242 -2.04 -27.04 -1.38
N GLU A 243 -2.60 -27.58 -2.46
CA GLU A 243 -1.92 -28.46 -3.38
C GLU A 243 -1.74 -27.82 -4.75
N ARG A 244 -0.57 -28.00 -5.34
CA ARG A 244 -0.28 -27.49 -6.67
C ARG A 244 -1.11 -28.23 -7.72
N VAL A 245 -1.73 -27.47 -8.59
CA VAL A 245 -2.48 -27.99 -9.75
C VAL A 245 -1.47 -28.38 -10.84
N LYS A 246 -1.28 -29.70 -11.04
CA LYS A 246 -0.24 -30.23 -11.94
C LYS A 246 -0.48 -29.86 -13.41
N ASP A 247 -1.72 -29.81 -13.83
CA ASP A 247 -2.17 -29.45 -15.16
C ASP A 247 -2.64 -27.99 -15.26
N TYR A 248 -2.16 -27.14 -14.36
CA TYR A 248 -2.47 -25.72 -14.36
C TYR A 248 -2.22 -25.10 -15.73
N TRP A 249 -3.26 -24.50 -16.32
CA TRP A 249 -3.26 -23.99 -17.68
C TRP A 249 -2.18 -22.92 -17.96
N GLY A 250 -1.89 -22.10 -16.95
CA GLY A 250 -0.96 -20.98 -17.05
C GLY A 250 0.49 -21.27 -16.67
N LYS A 251 0.86 -22.54 -16.39
CA LYS A 251 2.19 -22.92 -15.83
C LYS A 251 3.38 -22.51 -16.70
N ASP A 252 3.21 -22.51 -18.03
CA ASP A 252 4.28 -22.22 -18.99
C ASP A 252 4.27 -20.76 -19.49
N LEU A 253 3.33 -19.94 -19.02
CA LEU A 253 3.28 -18.52 -19.34
C LEU A 253 4.51 -17.78 -18.79
N PRO A 254 5.06 -16.79 -19.51
CA PRO A 254 6.23 -16.03 -19.07
C PRO A 254 6.09 -15.45 -17.66
N VAL A 255 4.89 -14.99 -17.30
CA VAL A 255 4.58 -14.43 -15.98
C VAL A 255 4.60 -15.44 -14.83
N ASN A 256 4.51 -16.74 -15.13
CA ASN A 256 4.43 -17.82 -14.13
C ASN A 256 5.65 -18.76 -14.16
N ARG A 257 6.43 -18.74 -15.23
CA ARG A 257 7.60 -19.62 -15.37
C ARG A 257 8.59 -19.34 -14.23
N GLY A 258 9.04 -20.43 -13.56
CA GLY A 258 9.92 -20.34 -12.40
C GLY A 258 9.24 -20.08 -11.06
N LYS A 259 7.92 -19.95 -11.03
CA LYS A 259 7.12 -19.75 -9.81
C LYS A 259 6.34 -21.01 -9.41
N TYR A 260 5.74 -21.00 -8.20
CA TYR A 260 4.85 -22.06 -7.69
C TYR A 260 5.55 -23.42 -7.66
N ASN A 261 6.71 -23.46 -6.97
CA ASN A 261 7.65 -24.58 -7.06
C ASN A 261 7.34 -25.73 -6.08
N TYR A 262 6.47 -25.52 -5.09
CA TYR A 262 6.14 -26.53 -4.08
C TYR A 262 4.93 -27.38 -4.51
N ASP A 263 4.92 -28.68 -4.18
CA ASP A 263 3.75 -29.52 -4.40
C ASP A 263 2.64 -29.21 -3.39
N ARG A 264 3.04 -28.87 -2.15
CA ARG A 264 2.14 -28.52 -1.06
C ARG A 264 2.58 -27.25 -0.37
N VAL A 265 1.61 -26.46 0.07
CA VAL A 265 1.83 -25.32 0.97
C VAL A 265 0.88 -25.47 2.15
N GLU A 266 1.44 -25.62 3.33
CA GLU A 266 0.72 -25.68 4.60
C GLU A 266 0.81 -24.33 5.29
N VAL A 267 -0.34 -23.77 5.71
CA VAL A 267 -0.38 -22.49 6.43
C VAL A 267 -1.08 -22.71 7.76
N GLU A 268 -0.34 -22.53 8.85
CA GLU A 268 -0.86 -22.62 10.21
C GLU A 268 -1.11 -21.23 10.79
N PHE A 269 -2.23 -21.04 11.50
CA PHE A 269 -2.67 -19.75 12.02
C PHE A 269 -2.38 -19.66 13.51
N TYR A 270 -1.63 -18.62 13.89
CA TYR A 270 -1.26 -18.30 15.26
C TYR A 270 -1.91 -17.00 15.70
N ARG A 271 -2.46 -16.98 16.93
CA ARG A 271 -3.06 -15.77 17.52
C ARG A 271 -2.08 -14.97 18.36
N ASP A 272 -1.03 -15.61 18.79
CA ASP A 272 0.00 -15.02 19.65
C ASP A 272 1.37 -15.10 18.97
N SER A 273 2.11 -13.97 18.97
CA SER A 273 3.40 -13.87 18.29
C SER A 273 4.52 -14.59 19.01
N ASP A 274 4.45 -14.71 20.33
CA ASP A 274 5.48 -15.37 21.12
C ASP A 274 5.33 -16.89 20.97
N VAL A 275 4.09 -17.40 20.97
CA VAL A 275 3.78 -18.79 20.64
C VAL A 275 4.24 -19.15 19.22
N ALA A 276 3.98 -18.28 18.23
CA ALA A 276 4.44 -18.50 16.87
C ALA A 276 5.97 -18.51 16.78
N PHE A 277 6.66 -17.65 17.54
CA PHE A 277 8.11 -17.64 17.57
C PHE A 277 8.70 -18.90 18.18
N GLU A 278 8.12 -19.45 19.26
CA GLU A 278 8.53 -20.74 19.84
C GLU A 278 8.27 -21.91 18.87
N ALA A 279 7.12 -21.91 18.15
CA ALA A 279 6.83 -22.89 17.11
C ALA A 279 7.85 -22.84 15.95
N PHE A 280 8.28 -21.63 15.54
CA PHE A 280 9.37 -21.49 14.57
C PHE A 280 10.69 -22.10 15.06
N LYS A 281 11.06 -21.87 16.31
CA LYS A 281 12.26 -22.49 16.92
C LYS A 281 12.15 -24.01 16.91
N ALA A 282 10.98 -24.55 17.25
CA ALA A 282 10.69 -25.99 17.23
C ALA A 282 10.69 -26.60 15.81
N GLY A 283 10.58 -25.77 14.75
CA GLY A 283 10.60 -26.24 13.36
C GLY A 283 9.25 -26.59 12.79
N GLU A 284 8.17 -26.09 13.38
CA GLU A 284 6.80 -26.34 12.91
C GLU A 284 6.55 -25.74 11.53
N PHE A 285 7.20 -24.62 11.21
CA PHE A 285 7.14 -23.98 9.89
C PHE A 285 8.51 -23.44 9.44
N ASP A 286 8.61 -23.04 8.18
CA ASP A 286 9.88 -22.85 7.48
C ASP A 286 10.34 -21.42 7.41
N ILE A 287 9.41 -20.45 7.37
CA ILE A 287 9.70 -19.03 7.14
C ILE A 287 8.96 -18.17 8.18
N TYR A 288 9.70 -17.32 8.87
CA TYR A 288 9.19 -16.35 9.82
C TYR A 288 9.55 -14.92 9.41
N ILE A 289 8.51 -14.09 9.20
CA ILE A 289 8.68 -12.65 8.99
C ILE A 289 8.55 -12.00 10.35
N GLU A 290 9.67 -11.49 10.88
CA GLU A 290 9.74 -10.96 12.23
C GLU A 290 9.32 -9.48 12.28
N HIS A 291 8.26 -9.19 12.99
CA HIS A 291 7.73 -7.83 13.16
C HIS A 291 8.24 -7.15 14.44
N GLN A 292 8.74 -7.92 15.41
CA GLN A 292 9.19 -7.40 16.70
C GLN A 292 10.69 -7.08 16.70
N ALA A 293 11.04 -5.81 16.87
CA ALA A 293 12.43 -5.36 16.96
C ALA A 293 13.20 -6.05 18.09
N LYS A 294 12.57 -6.25 19.27
CA LYS A 294 13.15 -6.92 20.42
C LYS A 294 13.55 -8.37 20.09
N ASN A 295 12.64 -9.15 19.48
CA ASN A 295 12.92 -10.53 19.10
C ASN A 295 14.02 -10.58 18.04
N TRP A 296 13.96 -9.68 17.05
CA TRP A 296 15.01 -9.59 16.02
C TRP A 296 16.39 -9.33 16.60
N ALA A 297 16.49 -8.44 17.58
CA ALA A 297 17.76 -8.12 18.23
C ALA A 297 18.30 -9.29 19.07
N ASN A 298 17.46 -9.94 19.88
CA ASN A 298 17.92 -10.80 20.97
C ASN A 298 17.41 -12.25 20.90
N GLY A 299 16.34 -12.52 20.13
CA GLY A 299 15.65 -13.83 20.16
C GLY A 299 16.30 -14.91 19.29
N TYR A 300 17.13 -14.54 18.31
CA TYR A 300 17.70 -15.47 17.31
C TYR A 300 19.06 -16.05 17.73
N ASN A 301 19.15 -16.54 18.96
CA ASN A 301 20.34 -17.21 19.49
C ASN A 301 20.03 -18.64 19.94
N PHE A 302 19.21 -19.38 19.19
CA PHE A 302 18.86 -20.77 19.48
C PHE A 302 19.71 -21.76 18.65
N PRO A 303 19.74 -23.06 19.00
CA PRO A 303 20.66 -24.03 18.42
C PRO A 303 20.63 -24.11 16.89
N ALA A 304 19.46 -24.06 16.26
CA ALA A 304 19.34 -24.16 14.81
C ALA A 304 19.97 -22.94 14.07
N VAL A 305 19.93 -21.73 14.67
CA VAL A 305 20.65 -20.57 14.12
C VAL A 305 22.17 -20.77 14.25
N ARG A 306 22.64 -21.23 15.41
CA ARG A 306 24.08 -21.50 15.63
C ARG A 306 24.64 -22.56 14.71
N ARG A 307 23.83 -23.57 14.33
CA ARG A 307 24.20 -24.60 13.36
C ARG A 307 23.98 -24.23 11.91
N ALA A 308 23.59 -22.97 11.64
CA ALA A 308 23.23 -22.49 10.31
C ALA A 308 22.09 -23.27 9.61
N GLU A 309 21.27 -23.98 10.37
CA GLU A 309 20.04 -24.64 9.90
C GLU A 309 18.92 -23.61 9.67
N VAL A 310 19.02 -22.47 10.35
CA VAL A 310 18.16 -21.29 10.17
C VAL A 310 19.03 -20.11 9.76
N VAL A 311 18.63 -19.46 8.68
CA VAL A 311 19.23 -18.23 8.18
C VAL A 311 18.45 -17.05 8.74
N LYS A 312 19.15 -16.08 9.34
CA LYS A 312 18.60 -14.79 9.77
C LYS A 312 19.07 -13.73 8.76
N ALA A 313 18.15 -13.15 8.01
CA ALA A 313 18.47 -12.21 6.93
C ALA A 313 17.69 -10.90 7.05
N GLN A 314 18.34 -9.80 6.73
CA GLN A 314 17.71 -8.52 6.44
C GLN A 314 17.70 -8.36 4.92
N ILE A 315 16.50 -8.31 4.35
CA ILE A 315 16.32 -8.22 2.90
C ILE A 315 15.78 -6.83 2.59
N GLU A 316 16.61 -5.97 2.02
CA GLU A 316 16.21 -4.63 1.62
C GLU A 316 15.13 -4.67 0.54
N HIS A 317 14.23 -3.68 0.57
CA HIS A 317 13.15 -3.53 -0.39
C HIS A 317 12.90 -2.04 -0.71
N GLN A 318 12.23 -1.80 -1.84
CA GLN A 318 11.76 -0.49 -2.27
C GLN A 318 10.23 -0.35 -2.16
N ILE A 319 9.59 -1.21 -1.39
CA ILE A 319 8.15 -1.13 -1.13
C ILE A 319 7.90 0.15 -0.30
N PRO A 320 7.02 1.06 -0.76
CA PRO A 320 6.63 2.21 0.05
C PRO A 320 6.15 1.76 1.42
N THR A 321 6.66 2.37 2.47
CA THR A 321 6.18 2.07 3.81
C THR A 321 5.00 2.98 4.15
N GLN A 322 4.18 2.55 5.10
CA GLN A 322 3.06 3.35 5.56
C GLN A 322 3.54 4.67 6.17
N THR A 323 2.78 5.75 5.95
CA THR A 323 2.97 7.00 6.67
C THR A 323 2.52 6.80 8.11
N GLN A 324 3.44 6.63 9.04
CA GLN A 324 3.14 6.49 10.46
C GLN A 324 3.51 7.76 11.22
N GLY A 325 2.62 8.24 12.05
CA GLY A 325 2.87 9.44 12.87
C GLY A 325 1.80 9.74 13.89
N LEU A 326 2.07 10.71 14.74
CA LEU A 326 1.08 11.34 15.58
C LEU A 326 0.37 12.44 14.76
N PHE A 327 -0.86 12.18 14.38
CA PHE A 327 -1.71 13.10 13.62
C PHE A 327 -2.32 14.12 14.58
N MET A 328 -2.13 15.40 14.31
CA MET A 328 -2.67 16.52 15.07
C MET A 328 -3.92 17.04 14.40
N ASN A 329 -5.06 17.05 15.10
CA ASN A 329 -6.35 17.45 14.56
C ASN A 329 -6.47 18.98 14.49
N THR A 330 -6.20 19.57 13.33
CA THR A 330 -6.26 21.02 13.12
C THR A 330 -7.67 21.63 13.23
N ARG A 331 -8.72 20.81 13.39
CA ARG A 331 -10.07 21.26 13.74
C ARG A 331 -10.15 21.77 15.17
N ARG A 332 -9.20 21.37 16.03
CA ARG A 332 -9.06 21.87 17.39
C ARG A 332 -8.26 23.18 17.39
N ALA A 333 -8.77 24.21 18.03
CA ALA A 333 -8.16 25.54 18.05
C ALA A 333 -6.69 25.54 18.48
N ALA A 334 -6.32 24.67 19.43
CA ALA A 334 -4.93 24.53 19.91
C ALA A 334 -3.96 24.10 18.79
N PHE A 335 -4.42 23.37 17.78
CA PHE A 335 -3.59 22.85 16.68
C PHE A 335 -3.78 23.60 15.36
N ALA A 336 -4.56 24.68 15.32
CA ALA A 336 -4.77 25.46 14.11
C ALA A 336 -3.47 26.15 13.65
N ASP A 337 -2.65 26.66 14.59
CA ASP A 337 -1.38 27.30 14.29
C ASP A 337 -0.26 26.26 14.03
N ALA A 338 0.43 26.39 12.90
CA ALA A 338 1.55 25.53 12.54
C ALA A 338 2.72 25.62 13.53
N LYS A 339 2.92 26.76 14.20
CA LYS A 339 3.97 26.93 15.21
C LYS A 339 3.74 26.03 16.42
N VAL A 340 2.48 25.87 16.84
CA VAL A 340 2.14 24.91 17.91
C VAL A 340 2.48 23.50 17.47
N ARG A 341 2.09 23.11 16.25
CA ARG A 341 2.37 21.77 15.72
C ARG A 341 3.88 21.50 15.57
N GLU A 342 4.65 22.50 15.11
CA GLU A 342 6.11 22.44 15.07
C GLU A 342 6.70 22.24 16.48
N ALA A 343 6.27 23.04 17.46
CA ALA A 343 6.73 22.96 18.83
C ALA A 343 6.48 21.56 19.44
N LEU A 344 5.28 21.00 19.22
CA LEU A 344 4.95 19.63 19.67
C LEU A 344 5.87 18.60 19.02
N GLY A 345 6.18 18.76 17.73
CA GLY A 345 7.10 17.88 17.01
C GLY A 345 8.54 17.90 17.54
N LEU A 346 9.01 19.07 18.04
CA LEU A 346 10.32 19.23 18.67
C LEU A 346 10.49 18.43 19.95
N MET A 347 9.39 18.10 20.64
CA MET A 347 9.40 17.38 21.92
C MET A 347 9.43 15.86 21.78
N PHE A 348 9.40 15.33 20.56
CA PHE A 348 9.47 13.88 20.31
C PHE A 348 10.93 13.42 20.13
N ASP A 349 11.51 12.78 21.15
CA ASP A 349 12.86 12.21 21.11
C ASP A 349 12.84 10.83 20.44
N PHE A 350 13.01 10.81 19.12
CA PHE A 350 13.07 9.57 18.35
C PHE A 350 14.31 8.74 18.69
N GLU A 351 15.47 9.38 18.85
CA GLU A 351 16.73 8.69 19.08
C GLU A 351 16.71 7.93 20.40
N TRP A 352 16.16 8.52 21.46
CA TRP A 352 15.94 7.84 22.73
C TRP A 352 14.97 6.65 22.56
N THR A 353 13.83 6.89 21.92
CA THR A 353 12.80 5.87 21.67
C THR A 353 13.37 4.70 20.88
N ASN A 354 14.09 4.99 19.78
CA ASN A 354 14.67 3.98 18.91
C ASN A 354 15.74 3.14 19.63
N ARG A 355 16.65 3.79 20.35
CA ARG A 355 17.70 3.10 21.08
C ARG A 355 17.16 2.27 22.23
N THR A 356 16.30 2.87 23.08
CA THR A 356 15.85 2.28 24.33
C THR A 356 14.75 1.24 24.15
N LEU A 357 13.77 1.50 23.28
CA LEU A 357 12.60 0.66 23.12
C LEU A 357 12.69 -0.28 21.91
N PHE A 358 13.49 0.08 20.87
CA PHE A 358 13.54 -0.63 19.60
C PHE A 358 14.93 -1.17 19.23
N SER A 359 15.90 -1.09 20.15
CA SER A 359 17.27 -1.59 19.92
C SER A 359 17.94 -0.99 18.67
N GLY A 360 17.62 0.26 18.33
CA GLY A 360 18.18 0.95 17.15
C GLY A 360 17.63 0.48 15.80
N ALA A 361 16.55 -0.28 15.78
CA ALA A 361 16.13 -1.06 14.62
C ALA A 361 15.35 -0.26 13.57
N TYR A 362 15.04 1.01 13.79
CA TYR A 362 14.22 1.83 12.90
C TYR A 362 14.96 3.06 12.39
N LYS A 363 14.48 3.57 11.24
CA LYS A 363 14.83 4.88 10.70
C LYS A 363 13.75 5.89 11.03
N ARG A 364 14.10 7.14 11.30
CA ARG A 364 13.12 8.23 11.46
C ARG A 364 12.43 8.48 10.12
N ALA A 365 11.11 8.51 10.11
CA ALA A 365 10.38 8.94 8.92
C ALA A 365 10.56 10.46 8.71
N MET A 366 10.90 10.86 7.49
CA MET A 366 11.15 12.24 7.09
C MET A 366 10.23 12.66 5.94
N SER A 367 9.14 11.93 5.71
CA SER A 367 8.25 12.06 4.56
C SER A 367 6.90 11.45 4.87
N PHE A 368 5.85 11.90 4.18
CA PHE A 368 4.57 11.21 4.09
C PHE A 368 4.62 10.00 3.15
N TYR A 369 5.71 9.85 2.39
CA TYR A 369 5.95 8.72 1.48
C TYR A 369 7.27 8.01 1.83
N PRO A 370 7.44 7.46 3.06
CA PRO A 370 8.73 6.88 3.46
C PRO A 370 9.09 5.70 2.54
N ASN A 371 10.37 5.53 2.27
CA ASN A 371 10.92 4.51 1.38
C ASN A 371 10.33 4.56 -0.05
N SER A 372 10.09 5.74 -0.56
CA SER A 372 9.47 5.94 -1.88
C SER A 372 10.17 7.08 -2.63
N GLU A 373 10.14 7.02 -3.96
CA GLU A 373 10.62 8.09 -4.85
C GLU A 373 9.77 9.38 -4.77
N PHE A 374 8.60 9.30 -4.13
CA PHE A 374 7.75 10.47 -3.85
C PHE A 374 8.18 11.26 -2.61
N ALA A 375 9.13 10.75 -1.83
CA ALA A 375 9.67 11.46 -0.67
C ALA A 375 10.44 12.71 -1.10
N ALA A 376 10.06 13.88 -0.56
CA ALA A 376 10.76 15.13 -0.79
C ALA A 376 12.12 15.15 -0.07
N THR A 377 13.18 15.50 -0.80
CA THR A 377 14.53 15.62 -0.26
C THR A 377 15.19 16.92 -0.73
N GLY A 378 16.18 17.41 0.00
CA GLY A 378 16.89 18.64 -0.38
C GLY A 378 15.96 19.85 -0.57
N LEU A 379 16.28 20.71 -1.53
CA LEU A 379 15.44 21.83 -1.96
C LEU A 379 14.55 21.43 -3.15
N PRO A 380 13.40 22.09 -3.37
CA PRO A 380 12.59 21.85 -4.56
C PRO A 380 13.34 22.28 -5.82
N VAL A 381 13.39 21.41 -6.83
CA VAL A 381 14.09 21.65 -8.11
C VAL A 381 13.25 21.20 -9.30
N GLY A 382 13.56 21.70 -10.50
CA GLY A 382 12.92 21.26 -11.74
C GLY A 382 11.40 21.42 -11.72
N HIS A 383 10.69 20.36 -12.09
CA HIS A 383 9.22 20.35 -12.17
C HIS A 383 8.56 20.52 -10.79
N GLU A 384 9.16 20.00 -9.71
CA GLU A 384 8.69 20.25 -8.33
C GLU A 384 8.70 21.75 -8.00
N TRP A 385 9.78 22.47 -8.36
CA TRP A 385 9.86 23.93 -8.21
C TRP A 385 8.76 24.67 -8.98
N LEU A 386 8.51 24.26 -10.23
CA LEU A 386 7.48 24.89 -11.06
C LEU A 386 6.07 24.76 -10.45
N LEU A 387 5.78 23.64 -9.80
CA LEU A 387 4.51 23.41 -9.10
C LEU A 387 4.36 24.25 -7.83
N LEU A 388 5.45 24.53 -7.13
CA LEU A 388 5.44 25.23 -5.84
C LEU A 388 5.62 26.77 -5.97
N SER A 389 6.40 27.23 -6.96
CA SER A 389 6.78 28.63 -7.09
C SER A 389 5.60 29.62 -7.21
N PRO A 390 4.45 29.27 -7.85
CA PRO A 390 3.29 30.17 -7.89
C PRO A 390 2.65 30.45 -6.52
N TYR A 391 2.93 29.58 -5.53
CA TYR A 391 2.35 29.65 -4.18
C TYR A 391 3.33 30.17 -3.13
N ARG A 392 4.43 30.81 -3.55
CA ARG A 392 5.53 31.22 -2.68
C ARG A 392 5.08 32.11 -1.50
N GLU A 393 4.11 32.98 -1.74
CA GLU A 393 3.56 33.88 -0.70
C GLU A 393 2.61 33.16 0.27
N GLN A 394 2.09 31.98 -0.09
CA GLN A 394 1.17 31.19 0.73
C GLN A 394 1.87 30.09 1.50
N LEU A 395 3.12 29.81 1.17
CA LEU A 395 3.92 28.73 1.75
C LEU A 395 5.02 29.28 2.67
N PRO A 396 5.46 28.51 3.68
CA PRO A 396 6.57 28.94 4.53
C PRO A 396 7.83 29.21 3.70
N ALA A 397 8.46 30.38 3.87
CA ALA A 397 9.66 30.76 3.11
C ALA A 397 10.79 29.73 3.22
N LYS A 398 10.93 29.09 4.37
CA LYS A 398 11.91 28.03 4.63
C LYS A 398 11.75 26.82 3.71
N LEU A 399 10.54 26.54 3.20
CA LEU A 399 10.29 25.46 2.24
C LEU A 399 11.16 25.58 0.98
N PHE A 400 11.48 26.83 0.58
CA PHE A 400 12.28 27.13 -0.62
C PHE A 400 13.77 27.34 -0.35
N THR A 401 14.16 27.53 0.92
CA THR A 401 15.52 27.97 1.29
C THR A 401 16.28 26.99 2.17
N ALA A 402 15.59 25.99 2.74
CA ALA A 402 16.20 24.98 3.60
C ALA A 402 15.59 23.59 3.35
N PRO A 403 16.38 22.50 3.38
CA PRO A 403 15.84 21.17 3.43
C PRO A 403 14.97 20.98 4.67
N PHE A 404 13.86 20.24 4.54
CA PHE A 404 13.09 19.86 5.72
C PHE A 404 13.93 18.93 6.61
N SER A 405 13.95 19.18 7.89
CA SER A 405 14.64 18.35 8.88
C SER A 405 13.85 18.28 10.18
N LEU A 406 13.87 17.12 10.80
CA LEU A 406 13.37 16.92 12.15
C LEU A 406 14.52 17.04 13.16
N PRO A 407 14.24 17.41 14.43
CA PRO A 407 15.27 17.46 15.45
C PRO A 407 15.95 16.10 15.59
N GLN A 408 17.26 16.14 15.73
CA GLN A 408 18.06 14.99 16.11
C GLN A 408 18.59 15.22 17.52
N THR A 409 18.53 14.20 18.36
CA THR A 409 19.07 14.20 19.71
C THR A 409 20.20 13.17 19.82
N ASP A 410 20.95 13.19 20.92
CA ASP A 410 21.88 12.12 21.24
C ASP A 410 21.19 10.93 21.96
N GLY A 411 19.85 10.99 22.08
CA GLY A 411 19.01 10.02 22.76
C GLY A 411 19.15 10.05 24.29
N ARG A 412 19.57 11.18 24.88
CA ARG A 412 19.63 11.39 26.33
C ARG A 412 18.58 12.37 26.85
N GLY A 413 17.66 12.77 25.97
CA GLY A 413 16.59 13.72 26.23
C GLY A 413 16.62 14.91 25.28
N ILE A 414 15.65 15.80 25.42
CA ILE A 414 15.51 16.96 24.54
C ILE A 414 16.58 18.03 24.91
N PRO A 415 17.41 18.47 23.92
CA PRO A 415 18.43 19.51 24.15
C PRO A 415 17.81 20.85 24.62
N ARG A 416 18.52 21.59 25.43
CA ARG A 416 18.06 22.91 25.97
C ARG A 416 17.70 23.90 24.85
N ASP A 417 18.42 23.89 23.73
CA ASP A 417 18.15 24.78 22.59
C ASP A 417 16.84 24.40 21.89
N THR A 418 16.56 23.11 21.80
CA THR A 418 15.28 22.58 21.26
C THR A 418 14.12 22.96 22.18
N LEU A 419 14.28 22.85 23.51
CA LEU A 419 13.29 23.31 24.49
C LEU A 419 13.02 24.81 24.34
N ARG A 420 14.08 25.64 24.25
CA ARG A 420 13.96 27.09 24.02
C ARG A 420 13.22 27.44 22.74
N ARG A 421 13.54 26.73 21.64
CA ARG A 421 12.86 26.88 20.36
C ARG A 421 11.38 26.53 20.46
N ALA A 422 11.04 25.41 21.10
CA ALA A 422 9.65 25.00 21.31
C ALA A 422 8.85 26.04 22.09
N LEU A 423 9.40 26.54 23.21
CA LEU A 423 8.77 27.59 24.01
C LEU A 423 8.64 28.91 23.25
N GLY A 424 9.62 29.26 22.41
CA GLY A 424 9.57 30.44 21.53
C GLY A 424 8.42 30.36 20.54
N LEU A 425 8.28 29.24 19.84
CA LEU A 425 7.18 28.99 18.90
C LEU A 425 5.81 29.04 19.57
N LEU A 426 5.69 28.45 20.77
CA LEU A 426 4.46 28.49 21.57
C LEU A 426 4.13 29.93 22.02
N ALA A 427 5.14 30.71 22.43
CA ALA A 427 4.93 32.10 22.80
C ALA A 427 4.48 32.98 21.62
N GLU A 428 5.06 32.77 20.42
CA GLU A 428 4.63 33.42 19.19
C GLU A 428 3.20 33.05 18.78
N ALA A 429 2.75 31.81 19.12
CA ALA A 429 1.39 31.33 18.92
C ALA A 429 0.42 31.75 20.05
N GLY A 430 0.88 32.63 20.99
CA GLY A 430 0.03 33.16 22.08
C GLY A 430 -0.03 32.31 23.34
N TRP A 431 0.79 31.25 23.45
CA TRP A 431 0.89 30.39 24.63
C TRP A 431 2.09 30.80 25.49
N LYS A 432 1.85 31.29 26.70
CA LYS A 432 2.90 31.75 27.62
C LYS A 432 2.97 30.92 28.88
N LEU A 433 4.17 30.71 29.37
CA LEU A 433 4.39 30.01 30.64
C LEU A 433 3.93 30.87 31.82
N ASN A 434 2.98 30.36 32.59
CA ASN A 434 2.53 30.96 33.86
C ASN A 434 2.71 29.92 34.96
N GLY A 435 3.71 30.16 35.83
CA GLY A 435 4.20 29.12 36.74
C GLY A 435 4.75 27.92 35.96
N GLN A 436 4.17 26.75 36.17
CA GLN A 436 4.57 25.51 35.52
C GLN A 436 3.64 25.12 34.33
N ARG A 437 2.73 25.99 33.89
CA ARG A 437 1.74 25.68 32.88
C ARG A 437 1.75 26.68 31.72
N LEU A 438 1.69 26.20 30.52
CA LEU A 438 1.44 27.04 29.35
C LEU A 438 -0.04 27.42 29.29
N GLN A 439 -0.31 28.73 29.15
CA GLN A 439 -1.66 29.29 29.10
C GLN A 439 -1.79 30.27 27.93
N ASN A 440 -2.99 30.35 27.37
CA ASN A 440 -3.36 31.38 26.40
C ASN A 440 -3.69 32.71 27.09
N ALA A 441 -4.03 33.75 26.34
CA ALA A 441 -4.39 35.06 26.87
C ALA A 441 -5.63 35.05 27.79
N ALA A 442 -6.50 34.04 27.68
CA ALA A 442 -7.67 33.85 28.53
C ALA A 442 -7.33 33.04 29.81
N GLY A 443 -6.06 32.71 30.07
CA GLY A 443 -5.64 31.91 31.22
C GLY A 443 -5.95 30.41 31.08
N GLN A 444 -6.41 29.95 29.94
CA GLN A 444 -6.71 28.53 29.69
C GLN A 444 -5.41 27.74 29.47
N PRO A 445 -5.20 26.62 30.16
CA PRO A 445 -3.98 25.83 29.99
C PRO A 445 -4.00 25.05 28.65
N LEU A 446 -2.82 24.87 28.05
CA LEU A 446 -2.66 24.02 26.89
C LEU A 446 -2.75 22.56 27.34
N ARG A 447 -3.84 21.92 26.95
CA ARG A 447 -4.13 20.51 27.23
C ARG A 447 -4.32 19.76 25.93
N LEU A 448 -3.91 18.49 25.91
CA LEU A 448 -4.15 17.60 24.79
C LEU A 448 -4.32 16.15 25.24
N GLU A 449 -5.13 15.41 24.50
CA GLU A 449 -5.33 13.99 24.67
C GLU A 449 -4.78 13.25 23.45
N ILE A 450 -3.97 12.22 23.69
CA ILE A 450 -3.53 11.27 22.65
C ILE A 450 -4.41 10.04 22.76
N LEU A 451 -5.34 9.87 21.80
CA LEU A 451 -6.27 8.77 21.78
C LEU A 451 -5.63 7.50 21.21
N LEU A 452 -5.74 6.40 21.93
CA LEU A 452 -5.14 5.11 21.59
C LEU A 452 -6.19 3.98 21.59
N VAL A 453 -5.92 2.92 20.82
CA VAL A 453 -6.68 1.67 20.81
C VAL A 453 -5.83 0.47 21.27
N ASN A 454 -4.51 0.61 21.22
CA ASN A 454 -3.58 -0.44 21.61
C ASN A 454 -2.78 0.00 22.85
N PRO A 455 -2.98 -0.65 24.01
CA PRO A 455 -2.28 -0.28 25.24
C PRO A 455 -0.76 -0.42 25.17
N ASN A 456 -0.24 -1.27 24.29
CA ASN A 456 1.21 -1.41 24.09
C ASN A 456 1.89 -0.12 23.60
N LEU A 457 1.11 0.80 23.01
CA LEU A 457 1.61 2.10 22.54
C LEU A 457 1.82 3.09 23.68
N GLU A 458 1.19 2.89 24.85
CA GLU A 458 1.37 3.78 26.01
C GLU A 458 2.84 3.84 26.43
N ARG A 459 3.51 2.69 26.53
CA ARG A 459 4.93 2.62 26.86
C ARG A 459 5.82 3.42 25.90
N ILE A 460 5.40 3.53 24.63
CA ILE A 460 6.16 4.25 23.60
C ILE A 460 5.91 5.75 23.69
N LEU A 461 4.69 6.16 24.04
CA LEU A 461 4.28 7.57 24.05
C LEU A 461 4.39 8.24 25.42
N GLN A 462 4.52 7.47 26.52
CA GLN A 462 4.69 8.01 27.85
C GLN A 462 5.89 8.97 27.95
N PRO A 463 7.10 8.66 27.44
CA PRO A 463 8.22 9.60 27.44
C PRO A 463 7.94 10.89 26.68
N TYR A 464 7.14 10.82 25.61
CA TYR A 464 6.73 12.01 24.87
C TYR A 464 5.81 12.91 25.73
N THR A 465 4.85 12.34 26.46
CA THR A 465 4.00 13.13 27.37
C THR A 465 4.79 13.76 28.52
N GLU A 466 5.82 13.08 29.00
CA GLU A 466 6.75 13.63 30.01
C GLU A 466 7.56 14.81 29.46
N ASN A 467 8.06 14.69 28.22
CA ASN A 467 8.73 15.80 27.54
C ASN A 467 7.79 17.01 27.39
N LEU A 468 6.53 16.80 27.00
CA LEU A 468 5.53 17.87 26.90
C LEU A 468 5.24 18.52 28.26
N ALA A 469 5.15 17.72 29.32
CA ALA A 469 4.96 18.22 30.68
C ALA A 469 6.12 19.10 31.13
N SER A 470 7.36 18.80 30.72
CA SER A 470 8.56 19.59 31.06
C SER A 470 8.53 21.03 30.55
N ILE A 471 7.71 21.30 29.51
CA ILE A 471 7.47 22.66 28.98
C ILE A 471 6.09 23.21 29.34
N GLY A 472 5.38 22.58 30.29
CA GLY A 472 4.11 23.09 30.82
C GLY A 472 2.86 22.70 30.07
N ILE A 473 2.90 21.67 29.21
CA ILE A 473 1.74 21.12 28.46
C ILE A 473 1.15 19.94 29.26
N ASP A 474 -0.17 19.96 29.54
CA ASP A 474 -0.90 18.83 30.14
C ASP A 474 -1.31 17.84 29.05
N ALA A 475 -0.43 16.89 28.73
CA ALA A 475 -0.67 15.86 27.74
C ALA A 475 -1.04 14.53 28.41
N ARG A 476 -2.11 13.86 27.92
CA ARG A 476 -2.62 12.61 28.50
C ARG A 476 -2.81 11.55 27.45
N LEU A 477 -2.44 10.31 27.79
CA LEU A 477 -2.77 9.13 26.99
C LEU A 477 -4.16 8.62 27.37
N ARG A 478 -4.98 8.30 26.36
CA ARG A 478 -6.33 7.77 26.56
C ARG A 478 -6.52 6.52 25.70
N THR A 479 -6.39 5.35 26.29
CA THR A 479 -6.68 4.08 25.64
C THR A 479 -8.17 3.74 25.83
N VAL A 480 -8.83 3.40 24.72
CA VAL A 480 -10.24 3.03 24.65
C VAL A 480 -10.41 1.73 23.85
N ASP A 481 -11.57 1.08 23.97
CA ASP A 481 -11.90 -0.08 23.16
C ASP A 481 -12.05 0.25 21.66
N ARG A 482 -12.06 -0.78 20.80
CA ARG A 482 -12.09 -0.62 19.33
C ARG A 482 -13.37 0.08 18.85
N ALA A 483 -14.53 -0.17 19.47
CA ALA A 483 -15.79 0.43 19.04
C ALA A 483 -15.81 1.92 19.35
N GLN A 484 -15.43 2.30 20.58
CA GLN A 484 -15.30 3.69 21.00
C GLN A 484 -14.23 4.43 20.18
N TYR A 485 -13.07 3.78 19.94
CA TYR A 485 -12.02 4.36 19.10
C TYR A 485 -12.55 4.67 17.70
N LYS A 486 -13.20 3.70 17.04
CA LYS A 486 -13.78 3.88 15.71
C LYS A 486 -14.81 5.00 15.67
N GLN A 487 -15.72 5.04 16.63
CA GLN A 487 -16.73 6.10 16.74
C GLN A 487 -16.09 7.49 16.86
N ARG A 488 -15.10 7.66 17.72
CA ARG A 488 -14.38 8.93 17.91
C ARG A 488 -13.60 9.32 16.65
N LEU A 489 -12.95 8.37 15.99
CA LEU A 489 -12.27 8.61 14.70
C LEU A 489 -13.24 9.13 13.64
N ASP A 490 -14.38 8.47 13.45
CA ASP A 490 -15.38 8.83 12.42
C ASP A 490 -15.97 10.23 12.64
N GLN A 491 -15.99 10.69 13.88
CA GLN A 491 -16.50 12.01 14.27
C GLN A 491 -15.38 13.07 14.41
N PHE A 492 -14.10 12.68 14.20
CA PHE A 492 -12.91 13.50 14.48
C PHE A 492 -12.87 14.03 15.92
N ASP A 493 -13.41 13.26 16.88
CA ASP A 493 -13.41 13.60 18.29
C ASP A 493 -12.14 13.12 18.99
N PHE A 494 -11.04 13.77 18.68
CA PHE A 494 -9.72 13.57 19.28
C PHE A 494 -8.86 14.83 19.10
N ASP A 495 -7.83 14.96 19.92
CA ASP A 495 -6.80 15.98 19.75
C ASP A 495 -5.64 15.44 18.92
N MET A 496 -5.06 14.34 19.33
CA MET A 496 -4.01 13.61 18.60
C MET A 496 -4.31 12.11 18.55
N ILE A 497 -3.86 11.46 17.48
CA ILE A 497 -3.91 9.99 17.32
C ILE A 497 -2.59 9.48 16.75
N LEU A 498 -2.17 8.28 17.17
CA LEU A 498 -1.16 7.53 16.45
C LEU A 498 -1.84 6.73 15.34
N MET A 499 -1.52 7.04 14.10
CA MET A 499 -2.18 6.45 12.93
C MET A 499 -1.19 6.11 11.83
N THR A 500 -1.59 5.18 10.97
CA THR A 500 -0.90 4.84 9.72
C THR A 500 -1.79 5.09 8.51
N LEU A 501 -1.22 5.65 7.44
CA LEU A 501 -1.84 5.74 6.12
C LEU A 501 -1.08 4.84 5.16
N ASP A 502 -1.81 4.03 4.42
CA ASP A 502 -1.22 3.14 3.42
C ASP A 502 -0.66 3.95 2.25
N GLN A 503 0.55 3.60 1.81
CA GLN A 503 1.17 4.18 0.62
C GLN A 503 1.40 3.11 -0.44
N THR A 504 1.33 3.50 -1.70
CA THR A 504 1.44 2.62 -2.85
C THR A 504 2.58 3.02 -3.77
N LEU A 505 2.99 2.12 -4.66
CA LEU A 505 3.99 2.40 -5.72
C LEU A 505 3.52 3.46 -6.73
N SER A 506 2.23 3.75 -6.78
CA SER A 506 1.64 4.80 -7.59
C SER A 506 0.49 5.45 -6.82
N PRO A 507 0.77 6.51 -6.04
CA PRO A 507 -0.23 7.25 -5.27
C PRO A 507 -1.38 7.73 -6.17
N GLY A 508 -2.61 7.52 -5.71
CA GLY A 508 -3.82 7.77 -6.49
C GLY A 508 -4.94 8.41 -5.65
N LEU A 509 -6.19 7.98 -5.90
CA LEU A 509 -7.39 8.56 -5.26
C LEU A 509 -7.42 8.41 -3.73
N GLU A 510 -6.66 7.49 -3.14
CA GLU A 510 -6.52 7.39 -1.68
C GLU A 510 -5.91 8.66 -1.07
N GLN A 511 -5.01 9.34 -1.81
CA GLN A 511 -4.39 10.60 -1.35
C GLN A 511 -5.43 11.71 -1.21
N TRP A 512 -6.46 11.72 -2.07
CA TRP A 512 -7.61 12.61 -1.95
C TRP A 512 -8.35 12.43 -0.63
N GLN A 513 -8.58 11.16 -0.23
CA GLN A 513 -9.24 10.86 1.04
C GLN A 513 -8.39 11.25 2.26
N TYR A 514 -7.06 11.27 2.11
CA TYR A 514 -6.14 11.61 3.19
C TYR A 514 -5.96 13.10 3.39
N PHE A 515 -5.93 13.89 2.32
CA PHE A 515 -5.42 15.26 2.39
C PHE A 515 -6.28 16.34 1.72
N HIS A 516 -7.29 16.00 0.90
CA HIS A 516 -8.08 17.02 0.20
C HIS A 516 -9.05 17.74 1.13
N SER A 517 -9.21 19.06 0.96
CA SER A 517 -10.05 19.93 1.80
C SER A 517 -11.52 19.49 1.84
N SER A 518 -12.06 18.91 0.75
CA SER A 518 -13.43 18.40 0.71
C SER A 518 -13.69 17.29 1.73
N GLN A 519 -12.64 16.62 2.22
CA GLN A 519 -12.72 15.51 3.17
C GLN A 519 -12.73 15.95 4.63
N VAL A 520 -12.43 17.20 4.93
CA VAL A 520 -12.27 17.73 6.31
C VAL A 520 -13.53 17.51 7.16
N LYS A 521 -14.73 17.67 6.57
CA LYS A 521 -16.01 17.53 7.28
C LYS A 521 -16.74 16.21 7.00
N VAL A 522 -16.17 15.34 6.16
CA VAL A 522 -16.79 14.06 5.80
C VAL A 522 -16.52 13.05 6.92
N LYS A 523 -17.58 12.68 7.65
CA LYS A 523 -17.49 11.68 8.73
C LYS A 523 -16.94 10.36 8.20
N GLY A 524 -15.98 9.80 8.91
CA GLY A 524 -15.32 8.55 8.52
C GLY A 524 -14.28 8.70 7.42
N SER A 525 -13.99 9.91 6.93
CA SER A 525 -12.86 10.13 6.02
C SER A 525 -11.53 9.92 6.75
N LYS A 526 -10.48 9.67 5.96
CA LYS A 526 -9.13 9.49 6.50
C LYS A 526 -8.33 10.80 6.60
N ASN A 527 -8.94 11.95 6.36
CA ASN A 527 -8.28 13.24 6.59
C ASN A 527 -8.21 13.53 8.10
N TYR A 528 -7.45 12.70 8.82
CA TYR A 528 -7.34 12.73 10.28
C TYR A 528 -6.75 14.04 10.80
N ALA A 529 -5.76 14.58 10.11
CA ALA A 529 -5.12 15.85 10.49
C ALA A 529 -6.01 17.07 10.26
N GLY A 530 -7.09 16.96 9.48
CA GLY A 530 -7.94 18.11 9.14
C GLY A 530 -7.27 19.04 8.12
N VAL A 531 -6.52 18.49 7.17
CA VAL A 531 -5.86 19.24 6.11
C VAL A 531 -6.91 19.99 5.28
N ALA A 532 -6.83 21.32 5.28
CA ALA A 532 -7.66 22.25 4.51
C ALA A 532 -6.74 23.32 3.93
N ASN A 533 -6.05 23.00 2.85
CA ASN A 533 -5.05 23.88 2.23
C ASN A 533 -5.22 23.84 0.70
N PRO A 534 -5.55 25.00 0.06
CA PRO A 534 -5.76 25.06 -1.38
C PRO A 534 -4.54 24.64 -2.21
N VAL A 535 -3.32 24.84 -1.70
CA VAL A 535 -2.10 24.40 -2.39
C VAL A 535 -2.02 22.88 -2.37
N VAL A 536 -2.38 22.24 -1.26
CA VAL A 536 -2.47 20.76 -1.16
C VAL A 536 -3.52 20.23 -2.14
N ASP A 537 -4.69 20.86 -2.22
CA ASP A 537 -5.76 20.46 -3.14
C ASP A 537 -5.29 20.52 -4.60
N HIS A 538 -4.64 21.62 -5.00
CA HIS A 538 -4.07 21.75 -6.33
C HIS A 538 -3.00 20.69 -6.62
N LEU A 539 -2.09 20.42 -5.67
CA LEU A 539 -1.03 19.41 -5.85
C LEU A 539 -1.60 17.99 -5.96
N LEU A 540 -2.70 17.70 -5.27
CA LEU A 540 -3.45 16.43 -5.43
C LEU A 540 -4.04 16.30 -6.84
N GLU A 541 -4.61 17.39 -7.39
CA GLU A 541 -5.09 17.43 -8.77
C GLU A 541 -3.96 17.16 -9.77
N GLN A 542 -2.79 17.80 -9.58
CA GLN A 542 -1.61 17.58 -10.43
C GLN A 542 -1.09 16.14 -10.34
N LEU A 543 -1.06 15.55 -9.13
CA LEU A 543 -0.66 14.17 -8.91
C LEU A 543 -1.57 13.19 -9.66
N LEU A 544 -2.88 13.40 -9.61
CA LEU A 544 -3.87 12.54 -10.26
C LEU A 544 -3.94 12.73 -11.78
N ALA A 545 -3.68 13.96 -12.27
CA ALA A 545 -3.70 14.32 -13.69
C ALA A 545 -2.36 14.05 -14.39
N ALA A 546 -1.32 13.61 -13.68
CA ALA A 546 0.02 13.39 -14.25
C ALA A 546 -0.01 12.45 -15.45
N GLN A 547 0.65 12.84 -16.53
CA GLN A 547 0.74 12.07 -17.78
C GLN A 547 2.08 11.34 -17.93
N SER A 548 3.01 11.52 -16.99
CA SER A 548 4.29 10.82 -16.94
C SER A 548 4.68 10.50 -15.51
N ARG A 549 5.56 9.50 -15.33
CA ARG A 549 6.08 9.15 -14.00
C ARG A 549 6.82 10.31 -13.36
N ASP A 550 7.63 11.04 -14.12
CA ASP A 550 8.38 12.19 -13.62
C ASP A 550 7.46 13.31 -13.14
N ALA A 551 6.37 13.59 -13.88
CA ALA A 551 5.35 14.55 -13.46
C ALA A 551 4.64 14.09 -12.18
N GLN A 552 4.31 12.79 -12.06
CA GLN A 552 3.68 12.22 -10.87
C GLN A 552 4.62 12.32 -9.66
N ILE A 553 5.91 11.97 -9.84
CA ILE A 553 6.93 12.08 -8.79
C ILE A 553 7.10 13.54 -8.35
N ALA A 554 7.18 14.46 -9.29
CA ALA A 554 7.33 15.88 -8.98
C ALA A 554 6.13 16.43 -8.18
N ALA A 555 4.90 16.07 -8.59
CA ALA A 555 3.69 16.44 -7.86
C ALA A 555 3.63 15.82 -6.47
N GLY A 556 4.02 14.54 -6.34
CA GLY A 556 4.09 13.84 -5.06
C GLY A 556 5.14 14.44 -4.11
N LYS A 557 6.34 14.79 -4.61
CA LYS A 557 7.36 15.50 -3.82
C LYS A 557 6.90 16.89 -3.39
N ALA A 558 6.26 17.64 -4.29
CA ALA A 558 5.70 18.94 -3.95
C ALA A 558 4.64 18.82 -2.83
N LEU A 559 3.74 17.83 -2.96
CA LEU A 559 2.73 17.53 -1.95
C LEU A 559 3.35 17.16 -0.61
N ASP A 560 4.30 16.22 -0.61
CA ASP A 560 5.04 15.78 0.58
C ASP A 560 5.68 16.97 1.30
N ARG A 561 6.37 17.82 0.55
CA ARG A 561 7.04 19.00 1.08
C ARG A 561 6.08 19.97 1.74
N VAL A 562 4.95 20.28 1.10
CA VAL A 562 3.94 21.16 1.70
C VAL A 562 3.37 20.55 2.98
N LEU A 563 3.02 19.25 2.97
CA LEU A 563 2.48 18.57 4.14
C LEU A 563 3.48 18.56 5.31
N LEU A 564 4.77 18.33 5.03
CA LEU A 564 5.84 18.34 6.04
C LEU A 564 6.03 19.72 6.67
N TRP A 565 6.15 20.78 5.86
CA TRP A 565 6.37 22.15 6.34
C TRP A 565 5.14 22.76 7.04
N GLN A 566 3.96 22.14 6.89
CA GLN A 566 2.76 22.47 7.65
C GLN A 566 2.64 21.71 8.97
N HIS A 567 3.55 20.78 9.26
CA HIS A 567 3.61 20.02 10.52
C HIS A 567 2.30 19.34 10.90
N TYR A 568 1.57 18.74 9.93
CA TYR A 568 0.29 18.08 10.23
C TYR A 568 0.44 16.82 11.08
N ILE A 569 1.61 16.18 11.01
CA ILE A 569 1.96 15.00 11.81
C ILE A 569 3.32 15.19 12.48
N ILE A 570 3.55 14.43 13.55
CA ILE A 570 4.89 14.14 14.03
C ILE A 570 5.28 12.80 13.42
N PRO A 571 6.15 12.78 12.39
CA PRO A 571 6.53 11.54 11.75
C PRO A 571 7.25 10.62 12.73
N ASN A 572 6.91 9.33 12.70
CA ASN A 572 7.49 8.34 13.59
C ASN A 572 8.68 7.63 12.93
N TRP A 573 8.54 6.35 12.59
CA TRP A 573 9.64 5.51 12.13
C TRP A 573 9.19 4.48 11.10
N TYR A 574 10.14 3.93 10.38
CA TYR A 574 9.94 2.86 9.43
C TYR A 574 11.18 1.97 9.32
N ILE A 575 11.04 0.84 8.65
CA ILE A 575 12.16 0.02 8.16
C ILE A 575 12.02 -0.15 6.64
N ASN A 576 13.15 -0.27 5.95
CA ASN A 576 13.22 -0.51 4.51
C ASN A 576 13.77 -1.89 4.16
N TYR A 577 13.61 -2.84 5.08
CA TYR A 577 14.02 -4.22 4.89
C TYR A 577 13.05 -5.17 5.59
N HIS A 578 12.92 -6.36 5.04
CA HIS A 578 12.25 -7.46 5.71
C HIS A 578 13.19 -8.11 6.72
N ARG A 579 12.71 -8.37 7.93
CA ARG A 579 13.38 -9.21 8.91
C ARG A 579 12.92 -10.64 8.69
N LEU A 580 13.73 -11.41 8.00
CA LEU A 580 13.36 -12.75 7.57
C LEU A 580 14.23 -13.81 8.24
N ALA A 581 13.60 -14.79 8.89
CA ALA A 581 14.26 -16.00 9.33
C ALA A 581 13.66 -17.19 8.59
N TYR A 582 14.50 -18.07 8.03
CA TYR A 582 14.02 -19.21 7.28
C TYR A 582 14.95 -20.43 7.41
N ARG A 583 14.38 -21.63 7.25
CA ARG A 583 15.15 -22.87 7.23
C ARG A 583 16.09 -22.87 6.04
N ASN A 584 17.36 -23.24 6.24
CA ASN A 584 18.42 -23.20 5.21
C ASN A 584 18.28 -24.31 4.16
N ARG A 585 17.04 -24.63 3.76
CA ARG A 585 16.70 -25.60 2.72
C ARG A 585 16.16 -25.00 1.44
N PHE A 586 16.06 -23.68 1.39
CA PHE A 586 15.54 -22.95 0.24
C PHE A 586 16.67 -22.36 -0.60
N ALA A 587 16.40 -22.23 -1.90
CA ALA A 587 17.19 -21.46 -2.85
C ALA A 587 16.29 -20.51 -3.63
N PHE A 588 16.85 -19.41 -4.07
CA PHE A 588 16.23 -18.38 -4.90
C PHE A 588 17.30 -17.64 -5.70
N VAL A 589 16.92 -16.92 -6.77
CA VAL A 589 17.85 -16.14 -7.60
C VAL A 589 18.22 -14.85 -6.87
N THR A 590 17.21 -14.01 -6.66
CA THR A 590 17.32 -12.73 -5.95
C THR A 590 15.95 -12.34 -5.42
N THR A 591 15.90 -11.39 -4.50
CA THR A 591 14.66 -10.80 -4.03
C THR A 591 14.37 -9.55 -4.86
N PRO A 592 13.23 -9.47 -5.53
CA PRO A 592 12.87 -8.27 -6.29
C PRO A 592 12.53 -7.10 -5.36
N PRO A 593 12.66 -5.85 -5.84
CA PRO A 593 12.56 -4.66 -4.99
C PRO A 593 11.17 -4.45 -4.36
N TYR A 594 10.10 -4.96 -4.97
CA TYR A 594 8.72 -4.69 -4.55
C TYR A 594 7.95 -5.89 -4.00
N THR A 595 8.61 -7.02 -3.80
CA THR A 595 8.03 -8.23 -3.15
C THR A 595 9.11 -9.09 -2.55
N LEU A 596 8.77 -9.95 -1.59
CA LEU A 596 9.69 -11.00 -1.11
C LEU A 596 9.94 -12.09 -2.16
N GLY A 597 9.03 -12.27 -3.12
CA GLY A 597 9.16 -13.27 -4.18
C GLY A 597 9.15 -14.72 -3.70
N LEU A 598 8.56 -15.01 -2.54
CA LEU A 598 8.57 -16.35 -1.92
C LEU A 598 7.93 -17.43 -2.80
N ASN A 599 7.03 -17.05 -3.69
CA ASN A 599 6.40 -17.94 -4.68
C ASN A 599 7.37 -18.43 -5.77
N ALA A 600 8.56 -17.80 -5.90
CA ALA A 600 9.62 -18.21 -6.83
C ALA A 600 10.75 -19.00 -6.14
N TRP A 601 10.74 -19.11 -4.81
CA TRP A 601 11.71 -19.92 -4.08
C TRP A 601 11.46 -21.41 -4.33
N TRP A 602 12.51 -22.23 -4.18
CA TRP A 602 12.41 -23.70 -4.32
C TRP A 602 13.24 -24.41 -3.27
N LEU A 603 12.95 -25.69 -3.03
CA LEU A 603 13.75 -26.53 -2.15
C LEU A 603 15.06 -26.97 -2.84
N LYS A 604 16.18 -26.93 -2.13
CA LYS A 604 17.45 -27.48 -2.57
C LYS A 604 17.32 -28.98 -2.88
N THR A 605 18.03 -29.47 -3.87
CA THR A 605 17.83 -30.82 -4.44
C THR A 605 18.05 -31.97 -3.44
N SER A 606 18.88 -31.76 -2.40
CA SER A 606 19.17 -32.75 -1.35
C SER A 606 18.02 -33.02 -0.35
N GLU A 607 16.97 -32.21 -0.36
CA GLU A 607 15.87 -32.28 0.61
C GLU A 607 14.52 -32.70 0.00
N LYS A 608 14.52 -33.18 -1.26
CA LYS A 608 13.29 -33.65 -1.92
C LYS A 608 12.78 -35.00 -1.41
N ALA A 609 13.54 -35.72 -0.60
CA ALA A 609 13.29 -37.11 -0.21
C ALA A 609 12.67 -37.27 1.19
N GLN A 610 12.20 -36.20 1.84
CA GLN A 610 11.53 -36.29 3.15
C GLN A 610 10.09 -35.82 3.12
#